data_1b2590669d089fa319957e4e5de38a48
#
_entry.id   1b2590669d089fa319957e4e5de38a48
#
_cell.length_a   1.000
_cell.length_b   1.000
_cell.length_c   1.000
_cell.angle_alpha   90.00
_cell.angle_beta   90.00
_cell.angle_gamma   90.00
#
_symmetry.space_group_name_H-M   'P 1'
#
loop_
_entity.id
_entity.type
_entity.pdbx_description
1 polymer ?
#
loop_
_entity_poly.entity_id
_entity_poly.type
_entity_poly.pdbx_seq_one_letter_code
_entity_poly.pdbx_strand_id
1 'polypeptide(L)'
;MAKIVLVSMVRNECAVITRLLDSVKGVVDGVSVLDTGSTDGTQERVLDWGAENGVLTNLHHSAFVDFSTSRNEAMSRAQNSSVMWGFQLADTYALLLDADMVLSATAFSPTDLTAPCYSLLQQNNSMEYWNLRLTRLDNPGVYLGRTHEYLSVREAAVKLTSLSIKDVGDGGCKADKYQRDERLLRMDLRDNPKNYRAMFYLAQTLENLKKPEAARVWYARRRESTEFKEEHWISGYYGARCEDTAEKKIAKFGEAFVERPWRAEPLVAAAREYLAMEKYQEAFTLARIAMKLPRPEKDVLFVEPAAYSAAPLEIIALSGYYVGGEAKEMGQIACDKLTLMSGRYQRTGLSNLRWYIPRLPVSLVGTFVLEGWNACNPSIVRTSDGYLVNVRGVNYEIDDCGRCHYDGTVRTSNTFIELNKELTETSRVTLQAPEQEEGIKIQGLEDLRIRCAERDHVTVSGTLNTPDGLRIAEAVFFRDTGRLQKIRVIPGQRTEKNWLPVNDGWLYRTLPLTLVTSEGHRTALHKHQEVDLRGSAGLVPFDHGHLWVVHQVSQDAKGKRIYYHRFCYSDEGFEQLKVGPAFCFEKPQIEFCSGLCWMHGKDSVLLTYGVDDHEAKVVELPANVIRSMF
;
A
#
# COMPACT_ATOMS: atom_id res chain seq x y z
N MET A 1 -38.44 -3.85 15.10
CA MET A 1 -37.15 -3.84 14.37
C MET A 1 -36.23 -2.99 15.21
N ALA A 2 -35.02 -3.47 15.46
CA ALA A 2 -34.06 -2.74 16.29
C ALA A 2 -33.78 -1.34 15.72
N LYS A 3 -33.66 -0.35 16.60
CA LYS A 3 -33.27 1.04 16.29
C LYS A 3 -31.83 1.27 16.67
N ILE A 4 -31.13 2.11 15.93
CA ILE A 4 -29.73 2.44 16.18
C ILE A 4 -29.59 3.94 16.33
N VAL A 5 -28.96 4.38 17.41
CA VAL A 5 -28.69 5.78 17.70
C VAL A 5 -27.17 5.97 17.78
N LEU A 6 -26.62 6.85 16.94
CA LEU A 6 -25.23 7.31 17.12
C LEU A 6 -25.12 8.09 18.42
N VAL A 7 -24.19 7.71 19.28
CA VAL A 7 -23.83 8.43 20.50
C VAL A 7 -22.38 8.88 20.40
N SER A 8 -22.17 10.17 20.36
CA SER A 8 -20.84 10.76 20.24
C SER A 8 -20.65 11.90 21.24
N MET A 9 -19.43 12.05 21.72
CA MET A 9 -18.98 13.19 22.51
C MET A 9 -17.97 13.98 21.69
N VAL A 10 -18.19 15.27 21.53
CA VAL A 10 -17.37 16.12 20.64
C VAL A 10 -16.82 17.37 21.33
N ARG A 11 -15.69 17.86 20.81
CA ARG A 11 -15.16 19.18 21.12
C ARG A 11 -14.21 19.65 20.02
N ASN A 12 -14.59 20.70 19.28
CA ASN A 12 -13.81 21.27 18.18
C ASN A 12 -13.48 20.24 17.09
N GLU A 13 -14.52 19.62 16.52
CA GLU A 13 -14.44 18.55 15.53
C GLU A 13 -15.07 18.96 14.18
N CYS A 14 -15.25 20.26 13.91
CA CYS A 14 -15.91 20.78 12.71
C CYS A 14 -15.28 20.23 11.40
N ALA A 15 -13.97 20.02 11.39
CA ALA A 15 -13.26 19.53 10.21
C ALA A 15 -13.54 18.06 9.87
N VAL A 16 -13.94 17.23 10.85
CA VAL A 16 -14.03 15.78 10.69
C VAL A 16 -15.42 15.20 10.95
N ILE A 17 -16.28 15.91 11.71
CA ILE A 17 -17.57 15.39 12.19
C ILE A 17 -18.50 14.98 11.04
N THR A 18 -18.53 15.72 9.93
CA THR A 18 -19.36 15.40 8.76
C THR A 18 -18.99 14.02 8.18
N ARG A 19 -17.72 13.67 8.15
CA ARG A 19 -17.24 12.37 7.69
C ARG A 19 -17.77 11.22 8.56
N LEU A 20 -17.79 11.37 9.88
CA LEU A 20 -18.43 10.42 10.78
C LEU A 20 -19.92 10.29 10.45
N LEU A 21 -20.65 11.41 10.41
CA LEU A 21 -22.09 11.46 10.18
C LEU A 21 -22.47 10.83 8.84
N ASP A 22 -21.75 11.13 7.77
CA ASP A 22 -21.95 10.54 6.45
C ASP A 22 -21.72 9.02 6.46
N SER A 23 -20.76 8.53 7.25
CA SER A 23 -20.43 7.12 7.32
C SER A 23 -21.51 6.28 8.02
N VAL A 24 -22.33 6.89 8.87
CA VAL A 24 -23.43 6.22 9.58
C VAL A 24 -24.78 6.40 8.90
N LYS A 25 -24.84 7.22 7.84
CA LYS A 25 -26.07 7.45 7.06
C LYS A 25 -26.63 6.13 6.53
N GLY A 26 -27.91 5.90 6.77
CA GLY A 26 -28.60 4.65 6.38
C GLY A 26 -28.39 3.48 7.35
N VAL A 27 -27.55 3.63 8.37
CA VAL A 27 -27.37 2.64 9.45
C VAL A 27 -28.08 3.09 10.72
N VAL A 28 -28.06 4.40 11.03
CA VAL A 28 -28.65 4.93 12.25
C VAL A 28 -30.04 5.53 12.02
N ASP A 29 -30.93 5.39 13.00
CA ASP A 29 -32.26 5.99 13.04
C ASP A 29 -32.24 7.37 13.73
N GLY A 30 -31.21 7.66 14.52
CA GLY A 30 -31.04 8.95 15.21
C GLY A 30 -29.59 9.22 15.59
N VAL A 31 -29.31 10.50 15.90
CA VAL A 31 -27.99 11.02 16.28
C VAL A 31 -28.14 11.81 17.58
N SER A 32 -27.44 11.41 18.64
CA SER A 32 -27.37 12.10 19.92
C SER A 32 -25.92 12.48 20.20
N VAL A 33 -25.61 13.77 20.14
CA VAL A 33 -24.25 14.29 20.33
C VAL A 33 -24.19 15.11 21.62
N LEU A 34 -23.18 14.85 22.45
CA LEU A 34 -22.82 15.69 23.59
C LEU A 34 -21.64 16.59 23.19
N ASP A 35 -21.87 17.88 23.07
CA ASP A 35 -20.85 18.89 22.89
C ASP A 35 -20.27 19.33 24.22
N THR A 36 -18.95 19.27 24.37
CA THR A 36 -18.25 19.60 25.62
C THR A 36 -17.54 20.97 25.57
N GLY A 37 -18.07 21.88 24.75
CA GLY A 37 -17.61 23.26 24.65
C GLY A 37 -16.83 23.53 23.36
N SER A 38 -17.41 23.19 22.19
CA SER A 38 -16.89 23.57 20.88
C SER A 38 -17.06 25.05 20.60
N THR A 39 -16.11 25.62 19.85
CA THR A 39 -16.07 27.02 19.43
C THR A 39 -15.75 27.21 17.95
N ASP A 40 -15.77 26.11 17.18
CA ASP A 40 -15.28 26.05 15.79
C ASP A 40 -16.39 25.80 14.74
N GLY A 41 -17.67 25.80 15.15
CA GLY A 41 -18.81 25.50 14.26
C GLY A 41 -19.21 24.02 14.24
N THR A 42 -18.67 23.18 15.13
CA THR A 42 -19.05 21.76 15.26
C THR A 42 -20.55 21.59 15.50
N GLN A 43 -21.12 22.44 16.35
CA GLN A 43 -22.52 22.38 16.78
C GLN A 43 -23.48 22.59 15.61
N GLU A 44 -23.26 23.64 14.86
CA GLU A 44 -24.03 23.99 13.67
C GLU A 44 -23.94 22.88 12.63
N ARG A 45 -22.73 22.35 12.40
CA ARG A 45 -22.50 21.26 11.44
C ARG A 45 -23.30 19.99 11.75
N VAL A 46 -23.40 19.62 13.04
CA VAL A 46 -24.20 18.44 13.47
C VAL A 46 -25.69 18.67 13.22
N LEU A 47 -26.21 19.85 13.56
CA LEU A 47 -27.64 20.17 13.40
C LEU A 47 -28.03 20.29 11.91
N ASP A 48 -27.21 20.99 11.12
CA ASP A 48 -27.43 21.15 9.67
C ASP A 48 -27.44 19.79 8.98
N TRP A 49 -26.47 18.90 9.29
CA TRP A 49 -26.42 17.56 8.71
C TRP A 49 -27.69 16.78 9.02
N GLY A 50 -28.20 16.84 10.26
CA GLY A 50 -29.44 16.16 10.64
C GLY A 50 -30.63 16.64 9.84
N ALA A 51 -30.77 17.96 9.68
CA ALA A 51 -31.84 18.59 8.91
C ALA A 51 -31.75 18.24 7.42
N GLU A 52 -30.56 18.33 6.82
CA GLU A 52 -30.32 18.03 5.39
C GLU A 52 -30.57 16.55 5.04
N ASN A 53 -30.30 15.64 5.96
CA ASN A 53 -30.44 14.20 5.74
C ASN A 53 -31.72 13.60 6.29
N GLY A 54 -32.58 14.38 6.96
CA GLY A 54 -33.83 13.91 7.56
C GLY A 54 -33.64 12.90 8.68
N VAL A 55 -32.51 12.98 9.41
CA VAL A 55 -32.18 12.10 10.53
C VAL A 55 -32.52 12.80 11.84
N LEU A 56 -33.20 12.09 12.75
CA LEU A 56 -33.52 12.60 14.08
C LEU A 56 -32.22 12.97 14.82
N THR A 57 -32.02 14.24 15.14
CA THR A 57 -30.76 14.73 15.69
C THR A 57 -31.00 15.58 16.93
N ASN A 58 -30.33 15.22 18.03
CA ASN A 58 -30.30 16.00 19.26
C ASN A 58 -28.85 16.35 19.61
N LEU A 59 -28.61 17.63 19.86
CA LEU A 59 -27.36 18.18 20.35
C LEU A 59 -27.53 18.62 21.82
N HIS A 60 -26.67 18.12 22.68
CA HIS A 60 -26.65 18.42 24.13
C HIS A 60 -25.35 19.14 24.47
N HIS A 61 -25.38 19.95 25.52
CA HIS A 61 -24.22 20.72 25.97
C HIS A 61 -23.89 20.38 27.43
N SER A 62 -22.60 20.18 27.72
CA SER A 62 -22.08 19.99 29.07
C SER A 62 -20.63 20.44 29.14
N ALA A 63 -20.16 20.82 30.32
CA ALA A 63 -18.73 21.08 30.54
C ALA A 63 -17.97 19.74 30.63
N PHE A 64 -16.80 19.65 30.00
CA PHE A 64 -15.94 18.48 30.13
C PHE A 64 -15.41 18.31 31.53
N VAL A 65 -15.66 17.17 32.15
CA VAL A 65 -15.14 16.81 33.49
C VAL A 65 -13.98 15.81 33.31
N ASP A 66 -14.29 14.63 32.85
CA ASP A 66 -13.39 13.56 32.37
C ASP A 66 -14.12 12.71 31.35
N PHE A 67 -13.41 11.77 30.72
CA PHE A 67 -14.02 11.00 29.62
C PHE A 67 -15.15 10.10 30.10
N SER A 68 -14.98 9.35 31.20
CA SER A 68 -16.05 8.44 31.65
C SER A 68 -17.30 9.19 32.11
N THR A 69 -17.14 10.28 32.83
CA THR A 69 -18.26 11.12 33.27
C THR A 69 -19.02 11.69 32.09
N SER A 70 -18.31 12.27 31.12
CA SER A 70 -18.93 12.89 29.97
C SER A 70 -19.57 11.84 29.01
N ARG A 71 -18.96 10.65 28.85
CA ARG A 71 -19.57 9.57 28.06
C ARG A 71 -20.80 8.96 28.74
N ASN A 72 -20.79 8.83 30.04
CA ASN A 72 -21.98 8.39 30.80
C ASN A 72 -23.12 9.41 30.68
N GLU A 73 -22.81 10.71 30.69
CA GLU A 73 -23.78 11.74 30.39
C GLU A 73 -24.29 11.64 28.95
N ALA A 74 -23.41 11.50 27.96
CA ALA A 74 -23.81 11.31 26.55
C ALA A 74 -24.75 10.12 26.39
N MET A 75 -24.49 9.00 27.08
CA MET A 75 -25.35 7.83 27.10
C MET A 75 -26.74 8.11 27.68
N SER A 76 -26.80 8.81 28.82
CA SER A 76 -28.07 9.22 29.45
C SER A 76 -28.86 10.17 28.53
N ARG A 77 -28.17 11.11 27.87
CA ARG A 77 -28.81 12.01 26.88
C ARG A 77 -29.36 11.24 25.67
N ALA A 78 -28.66 10.21 25.20
CA ALA A 78 -29.13 9.36 24.12
C ALA A 78 -30.37 8.53 24.53
N GLN A 79 -30.44 8.03 25.78
CA GLN A 79 -31.64 7.39 26.30
C GLN A 79 -32.84 8.35 26.28
N ASN A 80 -32.67 9.58 26.78
CA ASN A 80 -33.72 10.60 26.77
C ASN A 80 -34.15 10.97 25.34
N SER A 81 -33.20 11.18 24.43
CA SER A 81 -33.48 11.45 23.03
C SER A 81 -34.28 10.32 22.37
N SER A 82 -33.90 9.07 22.61
CA SER A 82 -34.59 7.90 22.08
C SER A 82 -36.06 7.84 22.57
N VAL A 83 -36.31 8.09 23.85
CA VAL A 83 -37.68 8.16 24.39
C VAL A 83 -38.46 9.31 23.75
N MET A 84 -37.89 10.49 23.58
CA MET A 84 -38.53 11.63 22.91
C MET A 84 -38.88 11.32 21.44
N TRP A 85 -38.09 10.51 20.76
CA TRP A 85 -38.34 10.05 19.38
C TRP A 85 -39.33 8.87 19.31
N GLY A 86 -39.86 8.38 20.45
CA GLY A 86 -40.79 7.27 20.54
C GLY A 86 -40.14 5.89 20.41
N PHE A 87 -38.83 5.79 20.58
CA PHE A 87 -38.11 4.52 20.53
C PHE A 87 -38.19 3.78 21.86
N GLN A 88 -38.39 2.46 21.82
CA GLN A 88 -38.33 1.61 23.00
C GLN A 88 -36.87 1.29 23.32
N LEU A 89 -36.40 1.62 24.53
CA LEU A 89 -35.00 1.42 24.92
C LEU A 89 -34.55 -0.04 24.83
N ALA A 90 -35.44 -0.99 25.06
CA ALA A 90 -35.17 -2.42 24.94
C ALA A 90 -34.94 -2.89 23.49
N ASP A 91 -35.37 -2.10 22.50
CA ASP A 91 -35.17 -2.38 21.06
C ASP A 91 -34.22 -1.36 20.40
N THR A 92 -33.56 -0.52 21.21
CA THR A 92 -32.71 0.55 20.69
C THR A 92 -31.25 0.35 21.13
N TYR A 93 -30.32 0.48 20.19
CA TYR A 93 -28.88 0.34 20.43
C TYR A 93 -28.16 1.67 20.28
N ALA A 94 -27.24 1.95 21.19
CA ALA A 94 -26.26 3.02 21.08
C ALA A 94 -25.06 2.55 20.26
N LEU A 95 -24.79 3.20 19.14
CA LEU A 95 -23.55 3.06 18.37
C LEU A 95 -22.55 4.14 18.84
N LEU A 96 -21.44 3.69 19.44
CA LEU A 96 -20.49 4.52 20.19
C LEU A 96 -19.28 4.85 19.31
N LEU A 97 -19.29 6.02 18.68
CA LEU A 97 -18.20 6.46 17.80
C LEU A 97 -17.68 7.83 18.18
N ASP A 98 -16.37 8.02 18.02
CA ASP A 98 -15.70 9.31 18.16
C ASP A 98 -15.71 10.05 16.80
N ALA A 99 -15.58 11.38 16.82
CA ALA A 99 -15.75 12.23 15.63
C ALA A 99 -14.79 11.92 14.46
N ASP A 100 -13.63 11.35 14.75
CA ASP A 100 -12.60 10.98 13.77
C ASP A 100 -12.67 9.52 13.31
N MET A 101 -13.77 8.81 13.63
CA MET A 101 -14.03 7.45 13.20
C MET A 101 -14.92 7.42 11.94
N VAL A 102 -14.78 6.35 11.16
CA VAL A 102 -15.58 6.07 9.97
C VAL A 102 -16.16 4.67 10.10
N LEU A 103 -17.48 4.54 10.02
CA LEU A 103 -18.17 3.26 10.00
C LEU A 103 -18.19 2.68 8.58
N SER A 104 -18.00 1.37 8.48
CA SER A 104 -18.22 0.60 7.25
C SER A 104 -19.22 -0.52 7.52
N ALA A 105 -20.25 -0.63 6.70
CA ALA A 105 -21.26 -1.66 6.77
C ALA A 105 -21.17 -2.58 5.54
N THR A 106 -21.16 -3.90 5.78
CA THR A 106 -21.14 -4.92 4.73
C THR A 106 -22.31 -5.88 4.97
N ALA A 107 -23.36 -5.77 4.15
CA ALA A 107 -24.58 -6.58 4.26
C ALA A 107 -25.22 -6.57 5.68
N PHE A 108 -25.11 -5.44 6.40
CA PHE A 108 -25.67 -5.28 7.74
C PHE A 108 -27.20 -5.11 7.69
N SER A 109 -27.90 -5.80 8.58
CA SER A 109 -29.32 -5.57 8.85
C SER A 109 -29.56 -5.38 10.36
N PRO A 110 -30.43 -4.43 10.78
CA PRO A 110 -30.82 -4.30 12.19
C PRO A 110 -31.45 -5.59 12.80
N THR A 111 -31.92 -6.51 11.96
CA THR A 111 -32.44 -7.84 12.38
C THR A 111 -31.32 -8.77 12.89
N ASP A 112 -30.05 -8.46 12.60
CA ASP A 112 -28.90 -9.22 13.07
C ASP A 112 -28.61 -8.97 14.56
N LEU A 113 -29.22 -7.92 15.13
CA LEU A 113 -29.02 -7.50 16.52
C LEU A 113 -29.96 -8.28 17.47
N THR A 114 -29.44 -9.37 18.03
CA THR A 114 -30.13 -10.26 18.97
C THR A 114 -29.53 -10.27 20.37
N ALA A 115 -28.25 -9.88 20.51
CA ALA A 115 -27.54 -9.81 21.79
C ALA A 115 -27.59 -8.40 22.40
N PRO A 116 -27.39 -8.24 23.71
CA PRO A 116 -27.43 -6.93 24.37
C PRO A 116 -26.30 -6.00 23.97
N CYS A 117 -25.15 -6.54 23.58
CA CYS A 117 -24.00 -5.73 23.18
C CYS A 117 -23.07 -6.45 22.19
N TYR A 118 -22.36 -5.66 21.37
CA TYR A 118 -21.49 -6.16 20.32
C TYR A 118 -20.16 -5.44 20.29
N SER A 119 -19.12 -6.24 20.03
CA SER A 119 -17.80 -5.73 19.66
C SER A 119 -17.68 -5.62 18.14
N LEU A 120 -17.21 -4.49 17.66
CA LEU A 120 -16.91 -4.22 16.26
C LEU A 120 -15.40 -4.27 16.03
N LEU A 121 -14.98 -4.70 14.85
CA LEU A 121 -13.57 -4.63 14.45
C LEU A 121 -13.18 -3.17 14.23
N GLN A 122 -12.24 -2.67 15.02
CA GLN A 122 -11.68 -1.34 14.90
C GLN A 122 -10.27 -1.41 14.36
N GLN A 123 -9.97 -0.62 13.33
CA GLN A 123 -8.70 -0.58 12.63
C GLN A 123 -8.14 0.84 12.64
N ASN A 124 -6.85 0.98 12.94
CA ASN A 124 -6.07 2.18 12.69
C ASN A 124 -4.86 1.84 11.80
N ASN A 125 -3.99 2.82 11.55
CA ASN A 125 -2.84 2.63 10.65
C ASN A 125 -1.85 1.53 11.07
N SER A 126 -1.90 1.05 12.31
CA SER A 126 -0.90 0.13 12.89
C SER A 126 -1.48 -1.13 13.52
N MET A 127 -2.76 -1.13 13.89
CA MET A 127 -3.36 -2.19 14.71
C MET A 127 -4.81 -2.46 14.33
N GLU A 128 -5.25 -3.68 14.60
CA GLU A 128 -6.65 -4.12 14.52
C GLU A 128 -7.03 -4.78 15.85
N TYR A 129 -8.21 -4.44 16.37
CA TYR A 129 -8.72 -5.03 17.60
C TYR A 129 -10.24 -4.96 17.68
N TRP A 130 -10.83 -5.87 18.45
CA TRP A 130 -12.26 -5.88 18.72
C TRP A 130 -12.57 -4.96 19.90
N ASN A 131 -13.48 -4.00 19.69
CA ASN A 131 -13.87 -3.04 20.71
C ASN A 131 -15.39 -3.02 20.85
N LEU A 132 -15.88 -2.95 22.09
CA LEU A 132 -17.32 -2.84 22.37
C LEU A 132 -17.80 -1.45 21.93
N ARG A 133 -18.64 -1.44 20.90
CA ARG A 133 -19.08 -0.20 20.23
C ARG A 133 -20.60 -0.15 19.99
N LEU A 134 -21.32 -1.22 20.30
CA LEU A 134 -22.77 -1.24 20.16
C LEU A 134 -23.37 -1.88 21.42
N THR A 135 -24.30 -1.18 22.09
CA THR A 135 -24.94 -1.65 23.31
C THR A 135 -26.40 -1.20 23.37
N ARG A 136 -27.27 -2.03 23.94
CA ARG A 136 -28.69 -1.76 24.06
C ARG A 136 -28.97 -0.70 25.14
N LEU A 137 -29.85 0.25 24.86
CA LEU A 137 -30.07 1.43 25.69
C LEU A 137 -30.89 1.18 26.97
N ASP A 138 -31.55 0.05 27.10
CA ASP A 138 -32.24 -0.32 28.36
C ASP A 138 -31.23 -0.67 29.48
N ASN A 139 -30.04 -1.16 29.13
CA ASN A 139 -28.96 -1.47 30.06
C ASN A 139 -27.59 -1.26 29.39
N PRO A 140 -27.21 0.00 29.09
CA PRO A 140 -26.09 0.28 28.20
C PRO A 140 -24.72 0.04 28.84
N GLY A 141 -24.65 -0.29 30.14
CA GLY A 141 -23.39 -0.35 30.88
C GLY A 141 -22.96 1.02 31.41
N VAL A 142 -21.76 1.06 32.00
CA VAL A 142 -21.19 2.28 32.61
C VAL A 142 -19.75 2.42 32.17
N TYR A 143 -19.35 3.61 31.68
CA TYR A 143 -17.96 3.94 31.42
C TYR A 143 -17.18 4.12 32.72
N LEU A 144 -16.01 3.48 32.78
CA LEU A 144 -15.09 3.52 33.92
C LEU A 144 -13.70 4.01 33.46
N GLY A 145 -13.03 4.78 34.32
CA GLY A 145 -11.71 5.39 34.08
C GLY A 145 -11.80 6.82 33.53
N ARG A 146 -11.05 7.76 34.12
CA ARG A 146 -11.08 9.17 33.72
C ARG A 146 -10.54 9.44 32.32
N THR A 147 -9.62 8.59 31.87
CA THR A 147 -9.15 8.51 30.47
C THR A 147 -8.80 7.08 30.13
N HIS A 148 -8.71 6.73 28.83
CA HIS A 148 -8.64 5.34 28.38
C HIS A 148 -9.77 4.49 28.97
N GLU A 149 -10.91 5.12 29.07
CA GLU A 149 -12.13 4.55 29.62
C GLU A 149 -12.60 3.34 28.83
N TYR A 150 -13.31 2.47 29.48
CA TYR A 150 -13.97 1.33 28.87
C TYR A 150 -15.39 1.22 29.34
N LEU A 151 -16.25 0.71 28.46
CA LEU A 151 -17.64 0.45 28.83
C LEU A 151 -17.72 -0.90 29.56
N SER A 152 -18.10 -0.85 30.83
CA SER A 152 -18.37 -2.04 31.64
C SER A 152 -19.80 -2.49 31.45
N VAL A 153 -19.99 -3.68 30.90
CA VAL A 153 -21.29 -4.30 30.64
C VAL A 153 -21.43 -5.58 31.46
N ARG A 154 -22.67 -6.00 31.71
CA ARG A 154 -22.95 -7.21 32.50
C ARG A 154 -22.76 -8.50 31.70
N GLU A 155 -23.03 -8.45 30.41
CA GLU A 155 -22.98 -9.60 29.52
C GLU A 155 -21.79 -9.50 28.57
N ALA A 156 -21.24 -10.66 28.16
CA ALA A 156 -20.15 -10.69 27.20
C ALA A 156 -20.59 -10.19 25.83
N ALA A 157 -19.81 -9.31 25.23
CA ALA A 157 -20.09 -8.78 23.91
C ALA A 157 -19.88 -9.83 22.80
N VAL A 158 -20.84 -9.90 21.88
CA VAL A 158 -20.75 -10.75 20.68
C VAL A 158 -19.99 -10.01 19.58
N LYS A 159 -19.15 -10.70 18.82
CA LYS A 159 -18.46 -10.11 17.66
C LYS A 159 -19.44 -9.94 16.50
N LEU A 160 -19.57 -8.72 15.98
CA LEU A 160 -20.40 -8.41 14.82
C LEU A 160 -19.49 -8.07 13.63
N THR A 161 -19.46 -8.92 12.63
CA THR A 161 -18.58 -8.81 11.46
C THR A 161 -19.13 -7.97 10.32
N SER A 162 -20.44 -7.72 10.32
CA SER A 162 -21.12 -6.91 9.30
C SER A 162 -20.91 -5.39 9.46
N LEU A 163 -20.36 -4.95 10.62
CA LEU A 163 -19.93 -3.58 10.87
C LEU A 163 -18.45 -3.54 11.27
N SER A 164 -17.71 -2.56 10.74
CA SER A 164 -16.33 -2.29 11.13
C SER A 164 -16.06 -0.79 11.22
N ILE A 165 -15.01 -0.42 11.95
CA ILE A 165 -14.65 0.98 12.23
C ILE A 165 -13.23 1.23 11.77
N LYS A 166 -13.04 2.29 10.98
CA LYS A 166 -11.72 2.86 10.69
C LYS A 166 -11.50 4.07 11.60
N ASP A 167 -10.52 3.98 12.48
CA ASP A 167 -10.06 5.07 13.34
C ASP A 167 -8.97 5.84 12.59
N VAL A 168 -9.32 7.02 12.08
CA VAL A 168 -8.41 7.87 11.29
C VAL A 168 -7.44 8.62 12.19
N GLY A 169 -7.87 8.94 13.40
CA GLY A 169 -7.05 9.57 14.42
C GLY A 169 -6.65 11.01 14.09
N ASP A 170 -7.46 11.78 13.36
CA ASP A 170 -7.21 13.18 12.97
C ASP A 170 -8.10 14.22 13.67
N GLY A 171 -8.79 13.84 14.76
CA GLY A 171 -9.63 14.70 15.57
C GLY A 171 -8.92 15.91 16.21
N GLY A 172 -9.69 16.96 16.57
CA GLY A 172 -9.19 18.30 16.89
C GLY A 172 -8.45 18.46 18.24
N CYS A 173 -8.65 17.58 19.22
CA CYS A 173 -8.18 17.77 20.62
C CYS A 173 -6.78 17.20 20.92
N LYS A 174 -5.75 17.46 20.08
CA LYS A 174 -4.44 16.76 20.16
C LYS A 174 -3.32 17.52 20.87
N ALA A 175 -3.35 18.87 20.92
CA ALA A 175 -2.18 19.66 21.34
C ALA A 175 -1.66 19.28 22.75
N ASP A 176 -2.53 19.04 23.73
CA ASP A 176 -2.16 18.71 25.11
C ASP A 176 -2.65 17.34 25.57
N LYS A 177 -2.85 16.41 24.63
CA LYS A 177 -3.46 15.11 24.92
C LYS A 177 -2.71 14.36 26.02
N TYR A 178 -1.42 14.16 25.87
CA TYR A 178 -0.64 13.32 26.78
C TYR A 178 -0.44 13.98 28.16
N GLN A 179 -0.35 15.31 28.25
CA GLN A 179 -0.29 16.03 29.53
C GLN A 179 -1.60 15.91 30.29
N ARG A 180 -2.73 16.07 29.61
CA ARG A 180 -4.07 15.85 30.16
C ARG A 180 -4.23 14.41 30.66
N ASP A 181 -3.85 13.44 29.83
CA ASP A 181 -3.99 12.01 30.15
C ASP A 181 -3.09 11.63 31.34
N GLU A 182 -1.83 12.13 31.41
CA GLU A 182 -0.97 11.96 32.59
C GLU A 182 -1.64 12.45 33.85
N ARG A 183 -2.25 13.66 33.83
CA ARG A 183 -2.94 14.24 34.98
C ARG A 183 -4.13 13.36 35.40
N LEU A 184 -4.99 12.98 34.49
CA LEU A 184 -6.19 12.18 34.78
C LEU A 184 -5.83 10.80 35.35
N LEU A 185 -4.84 10.10 34.74
CA LEU A 185 -4.38 8.80 35.22
C LEU A 185 -3.75 8.86 36.60
N ARG A 186 -3.00 9.94 36.90
CA ARG A 186 -2.48 10.17 38.26
C ARG A 186 -3.59 10.45 39.28
N MET A 187 -4.72 11.05 38.88
CA MET A 187 -5.90 11.20 39.74
C MET A 187 -6.55 9.84 40.00
N ASP A 188 -6.72 8.98 38.96
CA ASP A 188 -7.24 7.63 39.16
C ASP A 188 -6.38 6.80 40.12
N LEU A 189 -5.05 6.92 40.02
CA LEU A 189 -4.12 6.20 40.89
C LEU A 189 -4.06 6.78 42.33
N ARG A 190 -4.41 8.07 42.53
CA ARG A 190 -4.58 8.61 43.86
C ARG A 190 -5.82 8.05 44.57
N ASP A 191 -6.93 7.91 43.81
CA ASP A 191 -8.19 7.41 44.34
C ASP A 191 -8.14 5.87 44.52
N ASN A 192 -7.47 5.17 43.59
CA ASN A 192 -7.24 3.73 43.69
C ASN A 192 -5.80 3.36 43.28
N PRO A 193 -4.88 3.26 44.28
CA PRO A 193 -3.47 2.91 44.05
C PRO A 193 -3.23 1.53 43.40
N LYS A 194 -4.24 0.65 43.37
CA LYS A 194 -4.20 -0.65 42.73
C LYS A 194 -4.95 -0.69 41.40
N ASN A 195 -5.23 0.46 40.81
CA ASN A 195 -5.79 0.51 39.46
C ASN A 195 -4.71 0.15 38.43
N TYR A 196 -4.52 -1.15 38.16
CA TYR A 196 -3.49 -1.67 37.26
C TYR A 196 -3.69 -1.22 35.81
N ARG A 197 -4.94 -1.00 35.38
CA ARG A 197 -5.23 -0.42 34.07
C ARG A 197 -4.72 1.03 33.97
N ALA A 198 -4.95 1.85 34.97
CA ALA A 198 -4.41 3.21 35.03
C ALA A 198 -2.88 3.23 35.03
N MET A 199 -2.21 2.27 35.70
CA MET A 199 -0.76 2.14 35.68
C MET A 199 -0.25 1.85 34.25
N PHE A 200 -0.93 0.95 33.51
CA PHE A 200 -0.58 0.61 32.15
C PHE A 200 -0.64 1.83 31.22
N TYR A 201 -1.76 2.53 31.22
CA TYR A 201 -1.93 3.70 30.37
C TYR A 201 -1.08 4.90 30.80
N LEU A 202 -0.79 5.05 32.09
CA LEU A 202 0.17 6.05 32.57
C LEU A 202 1.58 5.75 32.02
N ALA A 203 1.99 4.48 32.02
CA ALA A 203 3.26 4.09 31.44
C ALA A 203 3.33 4.42 29.94
N GLN A 204 2.29 4.08 29.16
CA GLN A 204 2.22 4.44 27.72
C GLN A 204 2.22 5.96 27.50
N THR A 205 1.49 6.70 28.33
CA THR A 205 1.44 8.17 28.25
C THR A 205 2.82 8.78 28.51
N LEU A 206 3.54 8.27 29.51
CA LEU A 206 4.90 8.70 29.82
C LEU A 206 5.90 8.34 28.70
N GLU A 207 5.76 7.17 28.06
CA GLU A 207 6.55 6.80 26.88
C GLU A 207 6.34 7.80 25.72
N ASN A 208 5.08 8.16 25.44
CA ASN A 208 4.74 9.16 24.43
C ASN A 208 5.27 10.57 24.78
N LEU A 209 5.31 10.92 26.06
CA LEU A 209 5.91 12.16 26.59
C LEU A 209 7.46 12.12 26.60
N LYS A 210 8.08 11.07 26.05
CA LYS A 210 9.55 10.86 26.02
C LYS A 210 10.16 10.81 27.44
N LYS A 211 9.46 10.17 28.37
CA LYS A 211 9.91 9.91 29.75
C LYS A 211 10.08 8.39 29.97
N PRO A 212 10.99 7.69 29.25
CA PRO A 212 11.05 6.22 29.25
C PRO A 212 11.39 5.63 30.61
N GLU A 213 12.24 6.26 31.39
CA GLU A 213 12.59 5.80 32.75
C GLU A 213 11.36 5.76 33.67
N ALA A 214 10.53 6.82 33.65
CA ALA A 214 9.30 6.85 34.42
C ALA A 214 8.27 5.83 33.87
N ALA A 215 8.17 5.68 32.56
CA ALA A 215 7.31 4.68 31.93
C ALA A 215 7.68 3.26 32.38
N ARG A 216 8.96 2.91 32.39
CA ARG A 216 9.48 1.62 32.84
C ARG A 216 9.04 1.28 34.26
N VAL A 217 9.10 2.23 35.19
CA VAL A 217 8.64 2.04 36.57
C VAL A 217 7.16 1.66 36.63
N TRP A 218 6.31 2.35 35.84
CA TRP A 218 4.87 2.09 35.84
C TRP A 218 4.52 0.78 35.12
N TYR A 219 5.21 0.42 34.05
CA TYR A 219 5.08 -0.91 33.45
C TYR A 219 5.45 -2.03 34.44
N ALA A 220 6.53 -1.87 35.21
CA ALA A 220 6.92 -2.82 36.23
C ALA A 220 5.84 -2.97 37.31
N ARG A 221 5.28 -1.86 37.85
CA ARG A 221 4.17 -1.87 38.80
C ARG A 221 2.91 -2.54 38.25
N ARG A 222 2.59 -2.32 36.97
CA ARG A 222 1.48 -3.04 36.30
C ARG A 222 1.65 -4.55 36.37
N ARG A 223 2.87 -5.04 36.27
CA ARG A 223 3.19 -6.47 36.30
C ARG A 223 3.11 -7.10 37.70
N GLU A 224 2.86 -6.34 38.74
CA GLU A 224 2.56 -6.90 40.09
C GLU A 224 1.24 -7.66 40.12
N SER A 225 0.32 -7.42 39.15
CA SER A 225 -0.92 -8.16 39.00
C SER A 225 -0.90 -9.04 37.76
N THR A 226 -1.39 -10.27 37.89
CA THR A 226 -1.60 -11.24 36.79
C THR A 226 -3.02 -11.18 36.20
N GLU A 227 -3.89 -10.32 36.76
CA GLU A 227 -5.18 -10.04 36.16
C GLU A 227 -4.98 -9.47 34.77
N PHE A 228 -5.83 -9.85 33.83
CA PHE A 228 -5.75 -9.50 32.42
C PHE A 228 -4.36 -9.80 31.84
N LYS A 229 -4.10 -11.08 31.61
CA LYS A 229 -2.79 -11.64 31.21
C LYS A 229 -2.17 -11.00 29.99
N GLU A 230 -2.97 -10.50 29.02
CA GLU A 230 -2.41 -9.83 27.84
C GLU A 230 -1.78 -8.50 28.20
N GLU A 231 -2.48 -7.66 28.99
CA GLU A 231 -1.95 -6.36 29.42
C GLU A 231 -0.74 -6.51 30.35
N HIS A 232 -0.73 -7.56 31.21
CA HIS A 232 0.44 -7.94 32.00
C HIS A 232 1.66 -8.23 31.09
N TRP A 233 1.48 -9.06 30.08
CA TRP A 233 2.55 -9.41 29.15
C TRP A 233 3.01 -8.21 28.33
N ILE A 234 2.07 -7.41 27.78
CA ILE A 234 2.38 -6.19 27.00
C ILE A 234 3.17 -5.19 27.84
N SER A 235 2.85 -5.07 29.15
CA SER A 235 3.63 -4.23 30.07
C SER A 235 5.09 -4.68 30.15
N GLY A 236 5.36 -5.99 30.09
CA GLY A 236 6.71 -6.53 30.01
C GLY A 236 7.40 -6.17 28.69
N TYR A 237 6.71 -6.38 27.57
CA TYR A 237 7.22 -6.07 26.25
C TYR A 237 7.47 -4.57 26.03
N TYR A 238 6.52 -3.69 26.44
CA TYR A 238 6.70 -2.25 26.32
C TYR A 238 7.71 -1.70 27.34
N GLY A 239 7.74 -2.25 28.54
CA GLY A 239 8.77 -1.92 29.53
C GLY A 239 10.19 -2.22 29.04
N ALA A 240 10.36 -3.31 28.27
CA ALA A 240 11.62 -3.65 27.62
C ALA A 240 12.08 -2.56 26.62
N ARG A 241 11.16 -1.93 25.90
CA ARG A 241 11.46 -0.81 24.97
C ARG A 241 12.02 0.41 25.69
N CYS A 242 11.68 0.55 26.97
CA CYS A 242 12.07 1.69 27.82
C CYS A 242 13.39 1.46 28.58
N GLU A 243 14.08 0.34 28.34
CA GLU A 243 15.42 0.11 28.92
C GLU A 243 16.45 1.05 28.30
N ASP A 244 17.49 1.36 29.07
CA ASP A 244 18.52 2.35 28.74
C ASP A 244 19.59 1.86 27.76
N THR A 245 19.84 0.54 27.71
CA THR A 245 20.82 -0.05 26.79
C THR A 245 20.21 -1.14 25.90
N ALA A 246 20.81 -1.35 24.73
CA ALA A 246 20.39 -2.37 23.79
C ALA A 246 20.46 -3.78 24.39
N GLU A 247 21.49 -4.07 25.18
CA GLU A 247 21.66 -5.36 25.86
C GLU A 247 20.51 -5.65 26.84
N LYS A 248 20.12 -4.66 27.66
CA LYS A 248 18.99 -4.79 28.59
C LYS A 248 17.67 -4.96 27.83
N LYS A 249 17.45 -4.18 26.75
CA LYS A 249 16.27 -4.34 25.88
C LYS A 249 16.18 -5.75 25.35
N ILE A 250 17.26 -6.25 24.73
CA ILE A 250 17.33 -7.60 24.16
C ILE A 250 17.03 -8.67 25.21
N ALA A 251 17.64 -8.57 26.40
CA ALA A 251 17.38 -9.51 27.48
C ALA A 251 15.90 -9.51 27.88
N LYS A 252 15.29 -8.33 28.02
CA LYS A 252 13.86 -8.19 28.39
C LYS A 252 12.91 -8.62 27.27
N PHE A 253 13.25 -8.40 26.01
CA PHE A 253 12.51 -8.98 24.87
C PHE A 253 12.57 -10.50 24.89
N GLY A 254 13.73 -11.09 25.24
CA GLY A 254 13.86 -12.52 25.44
C GLY A 254 12.92 -13.06 26.53
N GLU A 255 12.85 -12.40 27.69
CA GLU A 255 11.92 -12.74 28.77
C GLU A 255 10.46 -12.68 28.28
N ALA A 256 10.09 -11.61 27.55
CA ALA A 256 8.73 -11.45 27.00
C ALA A 256 8.40 -12.56 25.98
N PHE A 257 9.35 -12.96 25.16
CA PHE A 257 9.16 -14.07 24.21
C PHE A 257 8.99 -15.41 24.94
N VAL A 258 9.78 -15.70 25.97
CA VAL A 258 9.64 -16.94 26.75
C VAL A 258 8.27 -17.03 27.42
N GLU A 259 7.73 -15.90 27.90
CA GLU A 259 6.39 -15.85 28.51
C GLU A 259 5.25 -16.12 27.51
N ARG A 260 5.38 -15.64 26.25
CA ARG A 260 4.42 -15.87 25.15
C ARG A 260 5.15 -16.22 23.85
N PRO A 261 5.58 -17.47 23.65
CA PRO A 261 6.43 -17.86 22.53
C PRO A 261 5.73 -17.87 21.17
N TRP A 262 4.43 -17.62 21.12
CA TRP A 262 3.66 -17.43 19.90
C TRP A 262 3.58 -15.96 19.45
N ARG A 263 4.13 -15.02 20.23
CA ARG A 263 4.17 -13.59 19.90
C ARG A 263 5.51 -13.25 19.23
N ALA A 264 5.46 -12.77 17.98
CA ALA A 264 6.64 -12.46 17.17
C ALA A 264 7.26 -11.09 17.51
N GLU A 265 6.49 -10.17 18.10
CA GLU A 265 6.90 -8.81 18.36
C GLU A 265 8.20 -8.67 19.15
N PRO A 266 8.43 -9.43 20.25
CA PRO A 266 9.69 -9.34 20.99
C PRO A 266 10.91 -9.78 20.16
N LEU A 267 10.76 -10.80 19.30
CA LEU A 267 11.84 -11.26 18.43
C LEU A 267 12.20 -10.20 17.39
N VAL A 268 11.19 -9.57 16.79
CA VAL A 268 11.38 -8.47 15.82
C VAL A 268 12.05 -7.28 16.49
N ALA A 269 11.62 -6.92 17.71
CA ALA A 269 12.21 -5.81 18.47
C ALA A 269 13.67 -6.09 18.82
N ALA A 270 13.98 -7.27 19.35
CA ALA A 270 15.36 -7.69 19.66
C ALA A 270 16.24 -7.72 18.39
N ALA A 271 15.71 -8.22 17.28
CA ALA A 271 16.43 -8.24 16.01
C ALA A 271 16.77 -6.82 15.49
N ARG A 272 15.89 -5.84 15.73
CA ARG A 272 16.18 -4.43 15.39
C ARG A 272 17.27 -3.82 16.26
N GLU A 273 17.32 -4.14 17.56
CA GLU A 273 18.42 -3.71 18.43
C GLU A 273 19.75 -4.34 17.96
N TYR A 274 19.76 -5.63 17.58
CA TYR A 274 20.94 -6.26 17.00
C TYR A 274 21.36 -5.62 15.67
N LEU A 275 20.43 -5.25 14.81
CA LEU A 275 20.77 -4.50 13.58
C LEU A 275 21.42 -3.16 13.90
N ALA A 276 20.92 -2.42 14.89
CA ALA A 276 21.49 -1.15 15.33
C ALA A 276 22.92 -1.30 15.90
N MET A 277 23.23 -2.51 16.43
CA MET A 277 24.58 -2.88 16.90
C MET A 277 25.45 -3.51 15.81
N GLU A 278 24.99 -3.57 14.55
CA GLU A 278 25.63 -4.25 13.42
C GLU A 278 25.87 -5.75 13.65
N LYS A 279 25.14 -6.37 14.57
CA LYS A 279 25.15 -7.81 14.85
C LYS A 279 24.20 -8.54 13.90
N TYR A 280 24.61 -8.65 12.64
CA TYR A 280 23.77 -9.12 11.55
C TYR A 280 23.35 -10.57 11.67
N GLN A 281 24.22 -11.45 12.20
CA GLN A 281 23.94 -12.88 12.36
C GLN A 281 22.81 -13.11 13.37
N GLU A 282 22.85 -12.41 14.51
CA GLU A 282 21.84 -12.49 15.56
C GLU A 282 20.51 -11.91 15.07
N ALA A 283 20.55 -10.74 14.42
CA ALA A 283 19.38 -10.11 13.84
C ALA A 283 18.69 -11.03 12.82
N PHE A 284 19.46 -11.63 11.90
CA PHE A 284 18.98 -12.56 10.90
C PHE A 284 18.31 -13.78 11.54
N THR A 285 18.97 -14.36 12.56
CA THR A 285 18.47 -15.55 13.24
C THR A 285 17.11 -15.31 13.90
N LEU A 286 16.98 -14.21 14.66
CA LEU A 286 15.71 -13.86 15.32
C LEU A 286 14.60 -13.54 14.32
N ALA A 287 14.91 -12.79 13.26
CA ALA A 287 13.94 -12.47 12.22
C ALA A 287 13.45 -13.74 11.47
N ARG A 288 14.35 -14.70 11.22
CA ARG A 288 13.99 -16.00 10.63
C ARG A 288 13.07 -16.83 11.52
N ILE A 289 13.24 -16.76 12.83
CA ILE A 289 12.33 -17.40 13.79
C ILE A 289 10.98 -16.68 13.77
N ALA A 290 10.98 -15.34 13.88
CA ALA A 290 9.77 -14.54 13.87
C ALA A 290 8.91 -14.76 12.61
N MET A 291 9.55 -14.89 11.44
CA MET A 291 8.86 -15.12 10.16
C MET A 291 8.08 -16.46 10.11
N LYS A 292 8.44 -17.43 10.94
CA LYS A 292 7.76 -18.74 11.01
C LYS A 292 6.56 -18.76 11.95
N LEU A 293 6.40 -17.73 12.78
CA LEU A 293 5.30 -17.66 13.74
C LEU A 293 4.03 -17.19 13.03
N PRO A 294 2.90 -17.91 13.18
CA PRO A 294 1.62 -17.43 12.67
C PRO A 294 1.10 -16.26 13.51
N ARG A 295 0.28 -15.40 12.90
CA ARG A 295 -0.42 -14.35 13.65
C ARG A 295 -1.33 -15.02 14.70
N PRO A 296 -1.28 -14.59 15.99
CA PRO A 296 -2.08 -15.19 17.03
C PRO A 296 -3.57 -14.89 16.84
N GLU A 297 -4.41 -15.93 16.88
CA GLU A 297 -5.87 -15.80 16.75
C GLU A 297 -6.56 -15.47 18.08
N LYS A 298 -5.97 -15.91 19.20
CA LYS A 298 -6.56 -15.80 20.55
C LYS A 298 -6.17 -14.52 21.28
N ASP A 299 -5.04 -13.91 20.92
CA ASP A 299 -4.62 -12.63 21.48
C ASP A 299 -5.36 -11.49 20.77
N VAL A 300 -5.95 -10.59 21.54
CA VAL A 300 -6.76 -9.48 21.01
C VAL A 300 -6.12 -8.12 21.26
N LEU A 301 -5.17 -8.04 22.19
CA LEU A 301 -4.61 -6.76 22.63
C LEU A 301 -3.27 -6.46 21.94
N PHE A 302 -3.20 -5.34 21.23
CA PHE A 302 -2.01 -4.75 20.61
C PHE A 302 -1.13 -5.73 19.81
N VAL A 303 -1.77 -6.60 18.99
CA VAL A 303 -1.05 -7.42 18.03
C VAL A 303 -0.53 -6.53 16.90
N GLU A 304 0.78 -6.56 16.64
CA GLU A 304 1.42 -5.79 15.57
C GLU A 304 1.44 -6.61 14.26
N PRO A 305 0.55 -6.36 13.27
CA PRO A 305 0.48 -7.18 12.06
C PRO A 305 1.79 -7.26 11.28
N ALA A 306 2.57 -6.17 11.31
CA ALA A 306 3.87 -6.11 10.64
C ALA A 306 4.89 -7.11 11.19
N ALA A 307 4.80 -7.49 12.46
CA ALA A 307 5.70 -8.47 13.07
C ALA A 307 5.51 -9.89 12.49
N TYR A 308 4.35 -10.16 11.88
CA TYR A 308 3.99 -11.44 11.24
C TYR A 308 4.03 -11.38 9.71
N SER A 309 4.54 -10.30 9.14
CA SER A 309 4.57 -10.09 7.67
C SER A 309 5.84 -9.37 7.23
N ALA A 310 5.80 -8.06 7.15
CA ALA A 310 6.85 -7.26 6.54
C ALA A 310 8.09 -7.04 7.43
N ALA A 311 7.93 -6.92 8.76
CA ALA A 311 9.04 -6.55 9.63
C ALA A 311 10.17 -7.59 9.68
N PRO A 312 9.89 -8.91 9.78
CA PRO A 312 10.95 -9.91 9.65
C PRO A 312 11.64 -9.88 8.28
N LEU A 313 10.87 -9.65 7.20
CA LEU A 313 11.44 -9.56 5.84
C LEU A 313 12.38 -8.36 5.71
N GLU A 314 12.05 -7.18 6.27
CA GLU A 314 12.94 -6.01 6.27
C GLU A 314 14.27 -6.32 6.95
N ILE A 315 14.24 -7.02 8.08
CA ILE A 315 15.44 -7.40 8.84
C ILE A 315 16.27 -8.42 8.06
N ILE A 316 15.63 -9.46 7.50
CA ILE A 316 16.30 -10.48 6.68
C ILE A 316 16.90 -9.86 5.41
N ALA A 317 16.18 -8.93 4.77
CA ALA A 317 16.64 -8.23 3.58
C ALA A 317 17.91 -7.40 3.82
N LEU A 318 18.08 -6.84 5.01
CA LEU A 318 19.29 -6.10 5.36
C LEU A 318 20.40 -7.04 5.87
N SER A 319 20.10 -7.83 6.89
CA SER A 319 21.12 -8.65 7.56
C SER A 319 21.66 -9.78 6.69
N GLY A 320 20.84 -10.38 5.83
CA GLY A 320 21.23 -11.50 4.97
C GLY A 320 22.39 -11.15 4.02
N TYR A 321 22.46 -9.90 3.58
CA TYR A 321 23.59 -9.44 2.75
C TYR A 321 24.93 -9.55 3.48
N TYR A 322 24.98 -9.08 4.73
CA TYR A 322 26.21 -9.07 5.54
C TYR A 322 26.58 -10.45 6.09
N VAL A 323 25.59 -11.29 6.35
CA VAL A 323 25.82 -12.67 6.80
C VAL A 323 26.40 -13.54 5.67
N GLY A 324 25.95 -13.37 4.43
CA GLY A 324 26.42 -14.10 3.26
C GLY A 324 25.85 -15.51 3.13
N GLY A 325 26.37 -16.30 2.18
CA GLY A 325 25.94 -17.68 1.95
C GLY A 325 24.43 -17.83 1.77
N GLU A 326 23.82 -18.84 2.37
CA GLU A 326 22.36 -19.10 2.33
C GLU A 326 21.53 -17.90 2.87
N ALA A 327 22.05 -17.16 3.83
CA ALA A 327 21.37 -15.97 4.35
C ALA A 327 21.23 -14.87 3.29
N LYS A 328 22.21 -14.74 2.39
CA LYS A 328 22.15 -13.79 1.27
C LYS A 328 21.05 -14.17 0.29
N GLU A 329 20.84 -15.44 -0.02
CA GLU A 329 19.75 -15.92 -0.86
C GLU A 329 18.39 -15.63 -0.21
N MET A 330 18.26 -15.89 1.09
CA MET A 330 17.06 -15.52 1.85
C MET A 330 16.83 -14.00 1.86
N GLY A 331 17.90 -13.20 1.94
CA GLY A 331 17.84 -11.74 1.84
C GLY A 331 17.30 -11.27 0.48
N GLN A 332 17.73 -11.90 -0.61
CA GLN A 332 17.20 -11.67 -1.95
C GLN A 332 15.70 -11.96 -2.03
N ILE A 333 15.27 -13.13 -1.56
CA ILE A 333 13.86 -13.53 -1.52
C ILE A 333 13.03 -12.56 -0.68
N ALA A 334 13.58 -12.11 0.45
CA ALA A 334 12.91 -11.13 1.32
C ALA A 334 12.76 -9.76 0.63
N CYS A 335 13.81 -9.25 -0.03
CA CYS A 335 13.72 -8.03 -0.86
C CYS A 335 12.66 -8.19 -1.93
N ASP A 336 12.66 -9.29 -2.65
CA ASP A 336 11.73 -9.58 -3.72
C ASP A 336 10.27 -9.53 -3.23
N LYS A 337 9.97 -10.17 -2.11
CA LYS A 337 8.64 -10.14 -1.48
C LYS A 337 8.24 -8.73 -1.04
N LEU A 338 9.16 -7.96 -0.45
CA LEU A 338 8.90 -6.58 -0.04
C LEU A 338 8.54 -5.68 -1.22
N THR A 339 9.16 -5.87 -2.39
CA THR A 339 8.86 -5.07 -3.58
C THR A 339 7.46 -5.29 -4.15
N LEU A 340 6.80 -6.40 -3.77
CA LEU A 340 5.41 -6.71 -4.12
C LEU A 340 4.40 -6.28 -3.03
N MET A 341 4.86 -5.59 -2.00
CA MET A 341 4.02 -4.92 -1.00
C MET A 341 3.79 -3.47 -1.41
N SER A 342 2.93 -2.74 -0.69
CA SER A 342 2.69 -1.32 -0.94
C SER A 342 3.46 -0.39 -0.01
N GLY A 343 3.50 0.89 -0.38
CA GLY A 343 3.98 1.97 0.47
C GLY A 343 5.47 1.87 0.83
N ARG A 344 5.78 2.02 2.13
CA ARG A 344 7.17 2.04 2.60
C ARG A 344 7.91 0.73 2.36
N TYR A 345 7.21 -0.39 2.47
CA TYR A 345 7.82 -1.72 2.34
C TYR A 345 8.32 -1.96 0.92
N GLN A 346 7.55 -1.57 -0.10
CA GLN A 346 7.98 -1.59 -1.48
C GLN A 346 9.26 -0.77 -1.68
N ARG A 347 9.29 0.47 -1.15
CA ARG A 347 10.48 1.34 -1.27
C ARG A 347 11.70 0.72 -0.60
N THR A 348 11.55 0.15 0.60
CA THR A 348 12.63 -0.55 1.29
C THR A 348 13.12 -1.75 0.49
N GLY A 349 12.22 -2.58 -0.03
CA GLY A 349 12.56 -3.73 -0.87
C GLY A 349 13.34 -3.31 -2.11
N LEU A 350 12.85 -2.33 -2.86
CA LEU A 350 13.51 -1.81 -4.07
C LEU A 350 14.88 -1.20 -3.78
N SER A 351 15.03 -0.46 -2.66
CA SER A 351 16.30 0.12 -2.26
C SER A 351 17.37 -0.93 -1.95
N ASN A 352 16.97 -2.02 -1.29
CA ASN A 352 17.88 -3.10 -0.92
C ASN A 352 18.14 -4.07 -2.09
N LEU A 353 17.18 -4.24 -3.00
CA LEU A 353 17.24 -5.20 -4.09
C LEU A 353 18.48 -5.02 -4.98
N ARG A 354 18.98 -3.78 -5.16
CA ARG A 354 20.18 -3.47 -5.96
C ARG A 354 21.43 -4.28 -5.55
N TRP A 355 21.49 -4.73 -4.31
CA TRP A 355 22.61 -5.50 -3.78
C TRP A 355 22.48 -7.01 -4.00
N TYR A 356 21.28 -7.45 -4.42
CA TYR A 356 20.92 -8.86 -4.56
C TYR A 356 20.53 -9.25 -5.99
N ILE A 357 20.13 -8.27 -6.81
CA ILE A 357 19.43 -8.52 -8.08
C ILE A 357 20.25 -9.44 -9.00
N PRO A 358 19.69 -10.56 -9.45
CA PRO A 358 20.34 -11.43 -10.41
C PRO A 358 20.32 -10.81 -11.81
N ARG A 359 21.34 -11.12 -12.59
CA ARG A 359 21.33 -10.89 -14.03
C ARG A 359 20.53 -11.98 -14.70
N LEU A 360 19.72 -11.57 -15.67
CA LEU A 360 19.03 -12.51 -16.53
C LEU A 360 20.09 -13.22 -17.41
N PRO A 361 20.09 -14.56 -17.50
CA PRO A 361 21.08 -15.31 -18.30
C PRO A 361 20.73 -15.25 -19.79
N VAL A 362 20.95 -14.09 -20.41
CA VAL A 362 20.66 -13.80 -21.83
C VAL A 362 21.92 -13.86 -22.69
N SER A 363 21.74 -14.16 -23.98
CA SER A 363 22.78 -14.07 -25.00
C SER A 363 22.55 -12.83 -25.87
N LEU A 364 23.52 -11.93 -25.95
CA LEU A 364 23.46 -10.78 -26.85
C LEU A 364 23.47 -11.28 -28.31
N VAL A 365 22.46 -10.90 -29.08
CA VAL A 365 22.36 -11.27 -30.50
C VAL A 365 22.47 -10.08 -31.45
N GLY A 366 22.37 -8.85 -30.96
CA GLY A 366 22.59 -7.65 -31.75
C GLY A 366 22.42 -6.34 -30.97
N THR A 367 22.91 -5.27 -31.59
CA THR A 367 22.73 -3.88 -31.14
C THR A 367 22.24 -3.04 -32.30
N PHE A 368 21.46 -1.99 -31.99
CA PHE A 368 20.95 -1.07 -32.99
C PHE A 368 21.66 0.27 -32.89
N VAL A 369 22.11 0.81 -34.01
CA VAL A 369 22.76 2.12 -34.10
C VAL A 369 21.91 3.01 -35.01
N LEU A 370 21.69 4.25 -34.58
CA LEU A 370 21.00 5.30 -35.32
C LEU A 370 21.97 6.45 -35.59
N GLU A 371 22.12 6.82 -36.85
CA GLU A 371 23.04 7.92 -37.22
C GLU A 371 22.50 9.27 -36.68
N GLY A 372 23.33 9.97 -35.91
CA GLY A 372 22.99 11.27 -35.30
C GLY A 372 22.04 11.22 -34.11
N TRP A 373 21.74 10.03 -33.55
CA TRP A 373 20.83 9.86 -32.43
C TRP A 373 21.37 8.82 -31.43
N ASN A 374 21.08 9.03 -30.17
CA ASN A 374 21.27 8.00 -29.15
C ASN A 374 20.13 6.98 -29.26
N ALA A 375 20.46 5.74 -29.60
CA ALA A 375 19.49 4.67 -29.79
C ALA A 375 19.03 4.10 -28.45
N CYS A 376 17.71 4.02 -28.21
CA CYS A 376 17.18 3.49 -26.97
C CYS A 376 15.82 2.81 -27.17
N ASN A 377 15.37 2.11 -26.16
CA ASN A 377 14.03 1.52 -25.97
C ASN A 377 13.45 0.81 -27.22
N PRO A 378 14.16 -0.17 -27.79
CA PRO A 378 13.70 -0.86 -28.99
C PRO A 378 12.54 -1.80 -28.69
N SER A 379 11.47 -1.73 -29.47
CA SER A 379 10.37 -2.72 -29.44
C SER A 379 10.45 -3.64 -30.63
N ILE A 380 10.06 -4.92 -30.47
CA ILE A 380 10.18 -5.97 -31.48
C ILE A 380 8.91 -6.80 -31.59
N VAL A 381 8.55 -7.17 -32.81
CA VAL A 381 7.53 -8.21 -33.08
C VAL A 381 8.05 -9.18 -34.12
N ARG A 382 7.55 -10.42 -34.07
CA ARG A 382 7.78 -11.45 -35.05
C ARG A 382 6.85 -11.25 -36.25
N THR A 383 7.38 -11.33 -37.47
CA THR A 383 6.63 -11.35 -38.72
C THR A 383 6.75 -12.73 -39.41
N SER A 384 6.08 -12.96 -40.53
CA SER A 384 6.21 -14.21 -41.30
C SER A 384 7.64 -14.48 -41.76
N ASP A 385 8.36 -13.43 -42.16
CA ASP A 385 9.64 -13.50 -42.84
C ASP A 385 10.85 -13.14 -41.97
N GLY A 386 10.60 -12.73 -40.72
CA GLY A 386 11.64 -12.33 -39.77
C GLY A 386 11.07 -11.52 -38.60
N TYR A 387 11.57 -10.32 -38.43
CA TYR A 387 11.18 -9.45 -37.32
C TYR A 387 11.07 -8.00 -37.78
N LEU A 388 10.19 -7.25 -37.13
CA LEU A 388 10.13 -5.79 -37.22
C LEU A 388 10.50 -5.20 -35.89
N VAL A 389 11.47 -4.28 -35.89
CA VAL A 389 11.95 -3.56 -34.70
C VAL A 389 11.67 -2.08 -34.88
N ASN A 390 11.12 -1.42 -33.88
CA ASN A 390 11.16 0.04 -33.78
C ASN A 390 12.26 0.43 -32.78
N VAL A 391 13.17 1.29 -33.17
CA VAL A 391 14.21 1.84 -32.32
C VAL A 391 13.95 3.33 -32.12
N ARG A 392 13.83 3.76 -30.86
CA ARG A 392 13.72 5.16 -30.50
C ARG A 392 15.09 5.82 -30.53
N GLY A 393 15.21 6.98 -31.17
CA GLY A 393 16.37 7.86 -31.10
C GLY A 393 16.06 9.08 -30.24
N VAL A 394 17.00 9.51 -29.41
CA VAL A 394 16.90 10.70 -28.57
C VAL A 394 18.11 11.59 -28.73
N ASN A 395 17.93 12.93 -28.58
CA ASN A 395 18.97 13.94 -28.72
C ASN A 395 19.54 14.41 -27.39
N TYR A 396 19.51 13.59 -26.36
CA TYR A 396 20.04 13.89 -25.04
C TYR A 396 20.92 12.77 -24.51
N GLU A 397 21.69 13.08 -23.49
CA GLU A 397 22.49 12.13 -22.70
C GLU A 397 22.07 12.21 -21.23
N ILE A 398 22.23 11.10 -20.50
CA ILE A 398 21.94 11.01 -19.07
C ILE A 398 23.26 10.94 -18.31
N ASP A 399 23.50 11.88 -17.39
CA ASP A 399 24.70 11.90 -16.54
C ASP A 399 24.64 10.87 -15.39
N ASP A 400 25.72 10.77 -14.62
CA ASP A 400 25.82 9.89 -13.45
C ASP A 400 24.85 10.25 -12.30
N CYS A 401 24.23 11.43 -12.37
CA CYS A 401 23.21 11.87 -11.41
C CYS A 401 21.79 11.70 -11.96
N GLY A 402 21.65 11.12 -13.16
CA GLY A 402 20.35 10.89 -13.80
C GLY A 402 19.73 12.14 -14.42
N ARG A 403 20.51 13.20 -14.66
CA ARG A 403 20.04 14.43 -15.31
C ARG A 403 20.24 14.34 -16.81
N CYS A 404 19.24 14.80 -17.57
CA CYS A 404 19.31 14.85 -19.02
C CYS A 404 20.05 16.12 -19.49
N HIS A 405 21.01 15.97 -20.39
CA HIS A 405 21.76 17.05 -21.05
C HIS A 405 21.39 17.09 -22.54
N TYR A 406 20.91 18.22 -23.02
CA TYR A 406 20.47 18.44 -24.40
C TYR A 406 20.57 19.90 -24.80
N ASP A 407 20.72 20.15 -26.08
CA ASP A 407 20.67 21.49 -26.66
C ASP A 407 19.29 21.78 -27.27
N GLY A 408 18.67 22.90 -26.85
CA GLY A 408 17.37 23.32 -27.36
C GLY A 408 16.21 22.50 -26.83
N THR A 409 15.45 21.86 -27.71
CA THR A 409 14.25 21.07 -27.37
C THR A 409 14.57 19.59 -27.38
N VAL A 410 14.05 18.83 -26.40
CA VAL A 410 14.13 17.36 -26.42
C VAL A 410 13.32 16.83 -27.61
N ARG A 411 13.99 16.07 -28.47
CA ARG A 411 13.39 15.45 -29.65
C ARG A 411 13.52 13.94 -29.58
N THR A 412 12.51 13.25 -30.06
CA THR A 412 12.53 11.81 -30.22
C THR A 412 12.27 11.44 -31.68
N SER A 413 13.06 10.51 -32.20
CA SER A 413 12.90 9.92 -33.51
C SER A 413 12.50 8.43 -33.36
N ASN A 414 11.91 7.86 -34.35
CA ASN A 414 11.57 6.44 -34.38
C ASN A 414 12.00 5.85 -35.74
N THR A 415 12.79 4.77 -35.70
CA THR A 415 13.25 4.07 -36.91
C THR A 415 12.75 2.65 -36.88
N PHE A 416 12.01 2.26 -37.93
CA PHE A 416 11.63 0.87 -38.14
C PHE A 416 12.73 0.16 -38.90
N ILE A 417 13.15 -1.00 -38.39
CA ILE A 417 14.19 -1.86 -38.96
C ILE A 417 13.59 -3.24 -39.19
N GLU A 418 13.68 -3.73 -40.41
CA GLU A 418 13.30 -5.08 -40.75
C GLU A 418 14.52 -6.02 -40.64
N LEU A 419 14.32 -7.12 -39.95
CA LEU A 419 15.34 -8.17 -39.82
C LEU A 419 14.79 -9.47 -40.42
N ASN A 420 15.65 -10.22 -41.11
CA ASN A 420 15.32 -11.58 -41.51
C ASN A 420 15.29 -12.56 -40.32
N LYS A 421 15.04 -13.85 -40.58
CA LYS A 421 14.97 -14.88 -39.51
C LYS A 421 16.30 -15.09 -38.78
N GLU A 422 17.40 -14.75 -39.42
CA GLU A 422 18.77 -14.81 -38.88
C GLU A 422 19.17 -13.53 -38.17
N LEU A 423 18.23 -12.59 -37.93
CA LEU A 423 18.43 -11.30 -37.28
C LEU A 423 19.37 -10.33 -38.06
N THR A 424 19.52 -10.54 -39.36
CA THR A 424 20.26 -9.61 -40.23
C THR A 424 19.32 -8.53 -40.75
N GLU A 425 19.75 -7.28 -40.70
CA GLU A 425 18.98 -6.13 -41.19
C GLU A 425 18.79 -6.23 -42.73
N THR A 426 17.56 -6.05 -43.18
CA THR A 426 17.19 -6.05 -44.60
C THR A 426 16.72 -4.69 -45.09
N SER A 427 16.10 -3.91 -44.23
CA SER A 427 15.67 -2.54 -44.55
C SER A 427 15.52 -1.68 -43.28
N ARG A 428 15.57 -0.36 -43.44
CA ARG A 428 15.21 0.60 -42.39
C ARG A 428 14.49 1.82 -42.92
N VAL A 429 13.53 2.32 -42.14
CA VAL A 429 12.80 3.54 -42.46
C VAL A 429 12.65 4.38 -41.19
N THR A 430 13.16 5.61 -41.24
CA THR A 430 12.96 6.56 -40.10
C THR A 430 11.66 7.32 -40.30
N LEU A 431 10.82 7.35 -39.27
CA LEU A 431 9.57 8.08 -39.27
C LEU A 431 9.79 9.60 -39.35
N GLN A 432 9.03 10.25 -40.22
CA GLN A 432 8.84 11.67 -40.13
C GLN A 432 7.89 11.95 -38.95
N ALA A 433 8.39 12.61 -37.90
CA ALA A 433 7.55 13.01 -36.77
C ALA A 433 6.44 13.96 -37.26
N PRO A 434 5.22 13.82 -36.74
CA PRO A 434 4.18 14.80 -37.02
C PRO A 434 4.61 16.18 -36.50
N GLU A 435 4.22 17.25 -37.20
CA GLU A 435 4.38 18.60 -36.70
C GLU A 435 3.67 18.73 -35.33
N GLN A 436 4.40 19.19 -34.33
CA GLN A 436 3.86 19.37 -32.98
C GLN A 436 3.65 20.83 -32.67
N GLU A 437 2.68 21.13 -31.78
CA GLU A 437 2.36 22.47 -31.34
C GLU A 437 3.52 23.13 -30.58
N GLU A 438 3.67 24.45 -30.70
CA GLU A 438 4.65 25.23 -29.94
C GLU A 438 4.44 25.07 -28.43
N GLY A 439 5.53 25.02 -27.67
CA GLY A 439 5.50 24.91 -26.20
C GLY A 439 5.55 23.48 -25.64
N ILE A 440 5.54 22.44 -26.47
CA ILE A 440 5.69 21.05 -26.05
C ILE A 440 7.17 20.75 -25.74
N LYS A 441 7.44 20.24 -24.52
CA LYS A 441 8.82 20.00 -24.04
C LYS A 441 9.53 18.86 -24.78
N ILE A 442 8.80 17.83 -25.20
CA ILE A 442 9.35 16.64 -25.88
C ILE A 442 8.57 16.48 -27.19
N GLN A 443 9.30 16.58 -28.30
CA GLN A 443 8.74 16.43 -29.64
C GLN A 443 8.88 14.97 -30.11
N GLY A 444 7.78 14.43 -30.69
CA GLY A 444 7.69 13.06 -31.20
C GLY A 444 6.98 12.09 -30.25
N LEU A 445 6.87 10.85 -30.67
CA LEU A 445 6.24 9.76 -29.92
C LEU A 445 7.31 8.99 -29.14
N GLU A 446 7.07 8.81 -27.83
CA GLU A 446 7.97 8.09 -26.95
C GLU A 446 7.55 6.61 -26.83
N ASP A 447 8.55 5.74 -26.74
CA ASP A 447 8.41 4.33 -26.36
C ASP A 447 7.35 3.58 -27.17
N LEU A 448 7.43 3.69 -28.50
CA LEU A 448 6.52 3.01 -29.42
C LEU A 448 6.59 1.50 -29.24
N ARG A 449 5.43 0.88 -29.05
CA ARG A 449 5.23 -0.57 -29.04
C ARG A 449 4.46 -0.98 -30.29
N ILE A 450 4.99 -1.94 -31.00
CA ILE A 450 4.35 -2.48 -32.19
C ILE A 450 3.22 -3.40 -31.74
N ARG A 451 1.98 -3.13 -32.17
CA ARG A 451 0.79 -3.96 -31.89
C ARG A 451 0.62 -5.05 -32.94
N CYS A 452 0.64 -4.63 -34.19
CA CYS A 452 0.46 -5.51 -35.35
C CYS A 452 1.33 -5.03 -36.50
N ALA A 453 1.96 -5.95 -37.20
CA ALA A 453 2.75 -5.67 -38.39
C ALA A 453 2.11 -6.39 -39.59
N GLU A 454 1.38 -5.64 -40.38
CA GLU A 454 0.80 -6.06 -41.64
C GLU A 454 1.78 -5.78 -42.78
N ARG A 455 1.47 -6.29 -43.98
CA ARG A 455 2.34 -6.11 -45.15
C ARG A 455 2.50 -4.65 -45.56
N ASP A 456 1.42 -3.88 -45.51
CA ASP A 456 1.37 -2.48 -45.97
C ASP A 456 1.45 -1.46 -44.85
N HIS A 457 1.10 -1.83 -43.62
CA HIS A 457 1.07 -0.94 -42.47
C HIS A 457 1.40 -1.61 -41.15
N VAL A 458 1.75 -0.79 -40.15
CA VAL A 458 2.09 -1.23 -38.79
C VAL A 458 1.27 -0.41 -37.81
N THR A 459 0.51 -1.06 -36.95
CA THR A 459 -0.19 -0.39 -35.85
C THR A 459 0.75 -0.32 -34.66
N VAL A 460 0.88 0.87 -34.09
CA VAL A 460 1.75 1.16 -32.96
C VAL A 460 0.99 1.84 -31.82
N SER A 461 1.49 1.69 -30.62
CA SER A 461 1.01 2.41 -29.43
C SER A 461 2.21 3.02 -28.71
N GLY A 462 2.10 4.26 -28.27
CA GLY A 462 3.18 4.96 -27.61
C GLY A 462 2.70 6.10 -26.72
N THR A 463 3.63 6.85 -26.16
CA THR A 463 3.34 8.03 -25.34
C THR A 463 3.49 9.29 -26.17
N LEU A 464 2.44 10.12 -26.20
CA LEU A 464 2.42 11.44 -26.83
C LEU A 464 2.43 12.51 -25.74
N ASN A 465 3.31 13.49 -25.89
CA ASN A 465 3.32 14.67 -25.06
C ASN A 465 2.31 15.68 -25.63
N THR A 466 1.34 16.08 -24.81
CA THR A 466 0.30 17.06 -25.17
C THR A 466 0.34 18.25 -24.21
N PRO A 467 -0.29 19.39 -24.51
CA PRO A 467 -0.38 20.52 -23.59
C PRO A 467 -0.97 20.13 -22.22
N ASP A 468 -1.88 19.15 -22.19
CA ASP A 468 -2.53 18.65 -20.97
C ASP A 468 -1.73 17.58 -20.22
N GLY A 469 -0.56 17.17 -20.72
CA GLY A 469 0.32 16.14 -20.15
C GLY A 469 0.55 14.95 -21.07
N LEU A 470 1.10 13.88 -20.50
CA LEU A 470 1.43 12.66 -21.25
C LEU A 470 0.18 11.81 -21.48
N ARG A 471 -0.01 11.35 -22.72
CA ARG A 471 -1.15 10.53 -23.16
C ARG A 471 -0.67 9.28 -23.88
N ILE A 472 -1.45 8.20 -23.76
CA ILE A 472 -1.29 7.05 -24.65
C ILE A 472 -1.93 7.40 -26.00
N ALA A 473 -1.18 7.18 -27.06
CA ALA A 473 -1.64 7.35 -28.43
C ALA A 473 -1.46 6.04 -29.22
N GLU A 474 -2.41 5.78 -30.08
CA GLU A 474 -2.35 4.75 -31.10
C GLU A 474 -2.19 5.41 -32.48
N ALA A 475 -1.37 4.83 -33.34
CA ALA A 475 -1.12 5.36 -34.65
C ALA A 475 -0.86 4.23 -35.66
N VAL A 476 -0.98 4.56 -36.94
CA VAL A 476 -0.69 3.64 -38.06
C VAL A 476 0.49 4.19 -38.86
N PHE A 477 1.51 3.37 -38.98
CA PHE A 477 2.65 3.64 -39.86
C PHE A 477 2.42 2.95 -41.21
N PHE A 478 2.45 3.72 -42.28
CA PHE A 478 2.37 3.24 -43.66
C PHE A 478 3.77 3.11 -44.23
N ARG A 479 4.15 1.88 -44.63
CA ARG A 479 5.50 1.53 -45.09
C ARG A 479 5.91 2.22 -46.38
N ASP A 480 4.96 2.46 -47.27
CA ASP A 480 5.16 3.06 -48.60
C ASP A 480 5.50 4.56 -48.50
N THR A 481 4.89 5.25 -47.55
CA THR A 481 5.07 6.71 -47.39
C THR A 481 6.09 7.07 -46.31
N GLY A 482 6.48 6.13 -45.45
CA GLY A 482 7.34 6.40 -44.27
C GLY A 482 6.68 7.33 -43.24
N ARG A 483 5.35 7.50 -43.30
CA ARG A 483 4.62 8.46 -42.44
C ARG A 483 3.74 7.76 -41.42
N LEU A 484 3.67 8.38 -40.25
CA LEU A 484 2.73 8.03 -39.21
C LEU A 484 1.42 8.80 -39.43
N GLN A 485 0.30 8.10 -39.47
CA GLN A 485 -1.03 8.67 -39.70
C GLN A 485 -2.05 8.11 -38.71
N LYS A 486 -3.27 8.63 -38.74
CA LYS A 486 -4.39 8.19 -37.88
C LYS A 486 -4.05 8.17 -36.39
N ILE A 487 -3.35 9.21 -35.93
CA ILE A 487 -3.01 9.31 -34.50
C ILE A 487 -4.30 9.51 -33.71
N ARG A 488 -4.58 8.59 -32.78
CA ARG A 488 -5.71 8.64 -31.87
C ARG A 488 -5.20 8.64 -30.42
N VAL A 489 -5.53 9.68 -29.67
CA VAL A 489 -5.25 9.73 -28.23
C VAL A 489 -6.32 8.95 -27.49
N ILE A 490 -5.88 8.04 -26.62
CA ILE A 490 -6.79 7.23 -25.80
C ILE A 490 -7.24 8.02 -24.58
N PRO A 491 -8.54 8.07 -24.26
CA PRO A 491 -9.03 8.75 -23.06
C PRO A 491 -8.39 8.19 -21.78
N GLY A 492 -7.92 9.08 -20.90
CA GLY A 492 -7.23 8.69 -19.67
C GLY A 492 -6.97 9.88 -18.74
N GLN A 493 -6.19 9.67 -17.69
CA GLN A 493 -5.77 10.71 -16.75
C GLN A 493 -4.65 11.58 -17.34
N ARG A 494 -4.34 12.70 -16.68
CA ARG A 494 -3.40 13.72 -17.16
C ARG A 494 -1.97 13.20 -17.43
N THR A 495 -1.54 12.12 -16.79
CA THR A 495 -0.18 11.56 -16.98
C THR A 495 -0.25 10.06 -17.04
N GLU A 496 -0.21 9.51 -18.25
CA GLU A 496 -0.31 8.08 -18.52
C GLU A 496 0.90 7.60 -19.33
N LYS A 497 1.53 6.52 -18.87
CA LYS A 497 2.66 5.85 -19.52
C LYS A 497 2.58 4.33 -19.37
N ASN A 498 3.32 3.64 -20.24
CA ASN A 498 3.64 2.22 -20.07
C ASN A 498 2.44 1.27 -20.09
N TRP A 499 1.40 1.58 -20.87
CA TRP A 499 0.33 0.65 -21.14
C TRP A 499 0.80 -0.38 -22.19
N LEU A 500 0.50 -1.65 -21.94
CA LEU A 500 0.86 -2.71 -22.89
C LEU A 500 -0.33 -3.01 -23.83
N PRO A 501 -0.12 -3.00 -25.14
CA PRO A 501 -1.17 -3.39 -26.09
C PRO A 501 -1.65 -4.83 -25.85
N VAL A 502 -2.97 -5.04 -25.86
CA VAL A 502 -3.64 -6.34 -25.71
C VAL A 502 -4.86 -6.35 -26.63
N ASN A 503 -4.98 -7.31 -27.54
CA ASN A 503 -6.14 -7.40 -28.45
C ASN A 503 -6.70 -6.03 -28.85
N ASP A 504 -7.95 -5.71 -28.43
CA ASP A 504 -8.64 -4.45 -28.74
C ASP A 504 -8.44 -3.35 -27.67
N GLY A 505 -7.48 -3.51 -26.75
CA GLY A 505 -7.26 -2.59 -25.64
C GLY A 505 -5.83 -2.57 -25.13
N TRP A 506 -5.69 -2.33 -23.85
CA TRP A 506 -4.40 -2.25 -23.16
C TRP A 506 -4.46 -2.89 -21.77
N LEU A 507 -3.37 -3.52 -21.38
CA LEU A 507 -3.08 -3.82 -19.97
C LEU A 507 -2.56 -2.53 -19.32
N TYR A 508 -3.40 -1.94 -18.48
CA TYR A 508 -3.13 -0.69 -17.77
C TYR A 508 -2.23 -0.91 -16.55
N ARG A 509 -2.54 -1.98 -15.80
CA ARG A 509 -1.86 -2.30 -14.56
C ARG A 509 -1.82 -3.81 -14.34
N THR A 510 -0.73 -4.32 -13.80
CA THR A 510 -0.57 -5.75 -13.50
C THR A 510 -1.10 -6.13 -12.12
N LEU A 511 -0.91 -5.29 -11.08
CA LEU A 511 -1.46 -5.50 -9.73
C LEU A 511 -2.18 -4.25 -9.20
N PRO A 512 -3.51 -4.26 -9.06
CA PRO A 512 -4.43 -5.29 -9.55
C PRO A 512 -4.45 -5.36 -11.08
N LEU A 513 -4.67 -6.55 -11.64
CA LEU A 513 -4.73 -6.72 -13.09
C LEU A 513 -5.91 -5.90 -13.64
N THR A 514 -5.61 -4.91 -14.48
CA THR A 514 -6.59 -3.95 -14.97
C THR A 514 -6.44 -3.75 -16.47
N LEU A 515 -7.51 -3.99 -17.21
CA LEU A 515 -7.59 -3.75 -18.64
C LEU A 515 -8.28 -2.41 -18.94
N VAL A 516 -7.94 -1.80 -20.08
CA VAL A 516 -8.55 -0.57 -20.59
C VAL A 516 -8.97 -0.77 -22.03
N THR A 517 -10.22 -0.40 -22.36
CA THR A 517 -10.72 -0.43 -23.74
C THR A 517 -10.27 0.78 -24.55
N SER A 518 -10.52 0.78 -25.84
CA SER A 518 -10.25 1.90 -26.74
C SER A 518 -11.05 3.17 -26.41
N GLU A 519 -12.16 3.05 -25.69
CA GLU A 519 -12.99 4.16 -25.18
C GLU A 519 -12.53 4.66 -23.81
N GLY A 520 -11.50 4.03 -23.21
CA GLY A 520 -10.95 4.39 -21.89
C GLY A 520 -11.68 3.75 -20.69
N HIS A 521 -12.59 2.80 -20.92
CA HIS A 521 -13.24 2.08 -19.82
C HIS A 521 -12.25 1.12 -19.14
N ARG A 522 -12.17 1.18 -17.81
CA ARG A 522 -11.25 0.39 -16.98
C ARG A 522 -12.00 -0.75 -16.30
N THR A 523 -11.46 -1.96 -16.41
CA THR A 523 -11.98 -3.15 -15.73
C THR A 523 -10.87 -3.82 -14.92
N ALA A 524 -10.99 -3.81 -13.59
CA ALA A 524 -10.11 -4.55 -12.70
C ALA A 524 -10.61 -6.00 -12.60
N LEU A 525 -9.75 -6.95 -12.98
CA LEU A 525 -10.09 -8.39 -12.98
C LEU A 525 -9.88 -9.02 -11.60
N HIS A 526 -9.01 -8.45 -10.78
CA HIS A 526 -8.69 -8.96 -9.45
C HIS A 526 -8.77 -7.88 -8.38
N LYS A 527 -9.17 -8.26 -7.16
CA LYS A 527 -9.09 -7.41 -5.96
C LYS A 527 -7.75 -7.65 -5.27
N HIS A 528 -6.73 -6.91 -5.65
CA HIS A 528 -5.43 -6.92 -5.00
C HIS A 528 -5.04 -5.53 -4.53
N GLN A 529 -4.16 -5.47 -3.52
CA GLN A 529 -3.53 -4.21 -3.13
C GLN A 529 -2.72 -3.66 -4.31
N GLU A 530 -2.78 -2.35 -4.51
CA GLU A 530 -2.04 -1.70 -5.58
C GLU A 530 -0.53 -1.77 -5.34
N VAL A 531 0.18 -2.31 -6.33
CA VAL A 531 1.64 -2.37 -6.39
C VAL A 531 2.11 -1.67 -7.67
N ASP A 532 3.11 -0.79 -7.57
CA ASP A 532 3.67 -0.09 -8.73
C ASP A 532 4.51 -1.06 -9.59
N LEU A 533 3.81 -1.79 -10.48
CA LEU A 533 4.36 -2.63 -11.54
C LEU A 533 3.95 -2.02 -12.88
N ARG A 534 4.90 -1.37 -13.55
CA ARG A 534 4.66 -0.66 -14.81
C ARG A 534 4.90 -1.58 -16.00
N GLY A 535 4.04 -1.51 -17.01
CA GLY A 535 4.21 -2.27 -18.25
C GLY A 535 5.53 -1.94 -18.95
N SER A 536 6.20 -2.95 -19.45
CA SER A 536 7.47 -2.85 -20.18
C SER A 536 7.32 -3.41 -21.59
N ALA A 537 7.34 -4.74 -21.74
CA ALA A 537 7.32 -5.40 -23.03
C ALA A 537 6.14 -6.35 -23.17
N GLY A 538 5.60 -6.41 -24.34
CA GLY A 538 4.64 -7.24 -25.05
C GLY A 538 3.59 -7.91 -24.27
N LEU A 539 2.61 -8.45 -24.73
CA LEU A 539 1.82 -9.57 -24.31
C LEU A 539 1.96 -10.59 -25.42
N VAL A 540 2.68 -11.67 -25.13
CA VAL A 540 2.87 -12.75 -26.11
C VAL A 540 2.21 -14.03 -25.62
N PRO A 541 1.63 -14.85 -26.52
CA PRO A 541 1.20 -16.19 -26.15
C PRO A 541 2.37 -16.98 -25.58
N PHE A 542 2.19 -17.65 -24.44
CA PHE A 542 3.22 -18.46 -23.80
C PHE A 542 2.55 -19.65 -23.10
N ASP A 543 2.97 -20.86 -23.47
CA ASP A 543 2.34 -22.11 -23.06
C ASP A 543 0.80 -22.04 -23.24
N HIS A 544 0.00 -22.11 -22.15
CA HIS A 544 -1.47 -22.01 -22.17
C HIS A 544 -1.95 -20.65 -21.65
N GLY A 545 -1.26 -19.57 -21.98
CA GLY A 545 -1.62 -18.25 -21.50
C GLY A 545 -0.81 -17.13 -22.14
N HIS A 546 -0.56 -16.10 -21.35
CA HIS A 546 0.11 -14.88 -21.78
C HIS A 546 1.32 -14.55 -20.92
N LEU A 547 2.40 -14.12 -21.56
CA LEU A 547 3.64 -13.64 -20.93
C LEU A 547 3.87 -12.17 -21.26
N TRP A 548 4.29 -11.40 -20.29
CA TRP A 548 4.74 -10.02 -20.47
C TRP A 548 5.83 -9.64 -19.48
N VAL A 549 6.49 -8.52 -19.71
CA VAL A 549 7.50 -7.94 -18.81
C VAL A 549 6.96 -6.66 -18.20
N VAL A 550 7.20 -6.50 -16.92
CA VAL A 550 6.95 -5.26 -16.16
C VAL A 550 8.24 -4.74 -15.56
N HIS A 551 8.25 -3.47 -15.15
CA HIS A 551 9.37 -2.90 -14.41
C HIS A 551 8.92 -2.15 -13.17
N GLN A 552 9.85 -2.05 -12.22
CA GLN A 552 9.79 -1.20 -11.03
C GLN A 552 10.99 -0.26 -11.05
N VAL A 553 10.85 0.92 -10.46
CA VAL A 553 11.89 1.93 -10.46
C VAL A 553 12.29 2.29 -9.04
N SER A 554 13.60 2.30 -8.79
CA SER A 554 14.23 2.83 -7.59
C SER A 554 15.17 3.97 -7.97
N GLN A 555 15.84 4.53 -6.99
CA GLN A 555 16.91 5.52 -7.19
C GLN A 555 18.14 5.13 -6.38
N ASP A 556 19.31 5.45 -6.90
CA ASP A 556 20.56 5.33 -6.17
C ASP A 556 20.77 6.52 -5.22
N ALA A 557 21.91 6.55 -4.53
CA ALA A 557 22.26 7.63 -3.60
C ALA A 557 22.45 9.00 -4.29
N LYS A 558 22.68 9.04 -5.60
CA LYS A 558 22.82 10.24 -6.41
C LYS A 558 21.51 10.69 -7.08
N GLY A 559 20.44 9.90 -6.93
CA GLY A 559 19.13 10.15 -7.54
C GLY A 559 18.97 9.55 -8.94
N LYS A 560 19.98 8.84 -9.49
CA LYS A 560 19.88 8.14 -10.78
C LYS A 560 18.89 6.98 -10.66
N ARG A 561 18.01 6.83 -11.64
CA ARG A 561 17.01 5.76 -11.66
C ARG A 561 17.66 4.40 -11.86
N ILE A 562 17.11 3.38 -11.20
CA ILE A 562 17.45 1.97 -11.34
C ILE A 562 16.17 1.23 -11.71
N TYR A 563 16.20 0.45 -12.77
CA TYR A 563 15.08 -0.34 -13.25
C TYR A 563 15.27 -1.81 -12.89
N TYR A 564 14.21 -2.43 -12.37
CA TYR A 564 14.13 -3.87 -12.10
C TYR A 564 12.98 -4.43 -12.91
N HIS A 565 13.24 -5.53 -13.59
CA HIS A 565 12.25 -6.18 -14.47
C HIS A 565 11.71 -7.45 -13.83
N ARG A 566 10.51 -7.84 -14.25
CA ARG A 566 9.89 -9.13 -13.88
C ARG A 566 9.13 -9.67 -15.07
N PHE A 567 9.17 -10.98 -15.25
CA PHE A 567 8.18 -11.65 -16.06
C PHE A 567 6.88 -11.79 -15.27
N CYS A 568 5.77 -11.59 -15.97
CA CYS A 568 4.44 -11.89 -15.49
C CYS A 568 3.77 -12.87 -16.44
N TYR A 569 3.05 -13.82 -15.89
CA TYR A 569 2.31 -14.82 -16.62
C TYR A 569 0.86 -14.87 -16.12
N SER A 570 -0.07 -15.06 -17.05
CA SER A 570 -1.46 -15.38 -16.73
C SER A 570 -1.99 -16.42 -17.70
N ASP A 571 -2.98 -17.19 -17.25
CA ASP A 571 -3.77 -18.06 -18.14
C ASP A 571 -4.55 -17.23 -19.17
N GLU A 572 -5.14 -17.91 -20.17
CA GLU A 572 -5.88 -17.25 -21.27
C GLU A 572 -7.01 -16.35 -20.79
N GLY A 573 -7.68 -16.72 -19.69
CA GLY A 573 -8.80 -15.97 -19.07
C GLY A 573 -8.36 -14.84 -18.14
N PHE A 574 -7.07 -14.67 -17.89
CA PHE A 574 -6.54 -13.75 -16.88
C PHE A 574 -7.04 -14.03 -15.44
N GLU A 575 -7.42 -15.28 -15.14
CA GLU A 575 -7.90 -15.67 -13.83
C GLU A 575 -6.76 -15.91 -12.82
N GLN A 576 -5.63 -16.45 -13.31
CA GLN A 576 -4.45 -16.76 -12.51
C GLN A 576 -3.26 -15.89 -12.93
N LEU A 577 -2.85 -14.98 -12.05
CA LEU A 577 -1.69 -14.14 -12.26
C LEU A 577 -0.50 -14.64 -11.45
N LYS A 578 0.63 -14.86 -12.12
CA LYS A 578 1.93 -15.13 -11.50
C LYS A 578 2.90 -14.00 -11.82
N VAL A 579 3.66 -13.57 -10.80
CA VAL A 579 4.71 -12.56 -10.92
C VAL A 579 6.03 -13.22 -10.55
N GLY A 580 6.93 -13.30 -11.51
CA GLY A 580 8.24 -13.90 -11.32
C GLY A 580 9.20 -13.03 -10.50
N PRO A 581 10.38 -13.56 -10.14
CA PRO A 581 11.41 -12.82 -9.42
C PRO A 581 11.94 -11.64 -10.22
N ALA A 582 12.44 -10.63 -9.52
CA ALA A 582 13.06 -9.46 -10.15
C ALA A 582 14.42 -9.81 -10.76
N PHE A 583 14.75 -9.17 -11.90
CA PHE A 583 16.05 -9.29 -12.57
C PHE A 583 16.49 -7.97 -13.22
N CYS A 584 17.77 -7.86 -13.54
CA CYS A 584 18.33 -6.87 -14.47
C CYS A 584 18.99 -7.58 -15.65
N PHE A 585 19.23 -6.86 -16.76
CA PHE A 585 19.90 -7.41 -17.92
C PHE A 585 21.44 -7.42 -17.73
N GLU A 586 22.00 -6.30 -17.30
CA GLU A 586 23.46 -6.15 -17.13
C GLU A 586 23.84 -5.85 -15.69
N LYS A 587 23.28 -4.78 -15.12
CA LYS A 587 23.52 -4.32 -13.75
C LYS A 587 22.40 -3.39 -13.28
N PRO A 588 22.31 -3.08 -11.99
CA PRO A 588 21.35 -2.08 -11.47
C PRO A 588 21.64 -0.69 -12.03
N GLN A 589 20.92 -0.29 -13.08
CA GLN A 589 21.05 0.99 -13.79
C GLN A 589 19.75 1.34 -14.51
N ILE A 590 19.75 2.34 -15.39
CA ILE A 590 18.66 2.61 -16.31
C ILE A 590 18.70 1.53 -17.40
N GLU A 591 17.85 0.54 -17.30
CA GLU A 591 17.60 -0.48 -18.31
C GLU A 591 16.10 -0.52 -18.58
N PHE A 592 15.66 -0.33 -19.80
CA PHE A 592 14.23 -0.35 -20.12
C PHE A 592 13.91 -1.38 -21.18
N CYS A 593 13.31 -2.50 -20.78
CA CYS A 593 12.81 -3.52 -21.69
C CYS A 593 11.50 -3.06 -22.34
N SER A 594 11.45 -2.97 -23.66
CA SER A 594 10.28 -2.51 -24.40
C SER A 594 9.80 -3.46 -25.49
N GLY A 595 10.50 -4.58 -25.71
CA GLY A 595 10.09 -5.58 -26.70
C GLY A 595 10.27 -7.01 -26.21
N LEU A 596 9.32 -7.87 -26.61
CA LEU A 596 9.30 -9.30 -26.35
C LEU A 596 8.59 -10.00 -27.51
N CYS A 597 9.24 -10.99 -28.13
CA CYS A 597 8.59 -11.87 -29.10
C CYS A 597 9.25 -13.25 -29.16
N TRP A 598 8.57 -14.23 -29.74
CA TRP A 598 9.14 -15.55 -29.98
C TRP A 598 10.18 -15.55 -31.11
N MET A 599 11.25 -16.29 -30.93
CA MET A 599 12.26 -16.51 -31.97
C MET A 599 11.78 -17.51 -33.02
N HIS A 600 12.18 -17.31 -34.29
CA HIS A 600 11.90 -18.28 -35.33
C HIS A 600 12.67 -19.58 -35.14
N GLY A 601 11.97 -20.73 -35.19
CA GLY A 601 12.57 -22.05 -35.17
C GLY A 601 13.23 -22.49 -33.86
N LYS A 602 13.08 -21.74 -32.77
CA LYS A 602 13.64 -22.05 -31.46
C LYS A 602 12.61 -21.91 -30.34
N ASP A 603 12.76 -22.69 -29.26
CA ASP A 603 12.03 -22.51 -28.00
C ASP A 603 12.73 -21.42 -27.14
N SER A 604 12.86 -20.24 -27.72
CA SER A 604 13.50 -19.05 -27.13
C SER A 604 12.69 -17.81 -27.46
N VAL A 605 12.79 -16.81 -26.61
CA VAL A 605 12.25 -15.48 -26.85
C VAL A 605 13.36 -14.47 -27.12
N LEU A 606 13.05 -13.46 -27.93
CA LEU A 606 13.84 -12.26 -28.08
C LEU A 606 13.30 -11.18 -27.15
N LEU A 607 14.20 -10.56 -26.42
CA LEU A 607 13.94 -9.38 -25.60
C LEU A 607 14.74 -8.21 -26.15
N THR A 608 14.12 -7.03 -26.20
CA THR A 608 14.83 -5.81 -26.58
C THR A 608 14.76 -4.80 -25.46
N TYR A 609 15.90 -4.14 -25.17
CA TYR A 609 16.00 -3.15 -24.09
C TYR A 609 16.97 -2.03 -24.45
N GLY A 610 16.77 -0.88 -23.81
CA GLY A 610 17.68 0.26 -23.84
C GLY A 610 18.50 0.36 -22.57
N VAL A 611 19.71 0.90 -22.66
CA VAL A 611 20.61 1.18 -21.53
C VAL A 611 20.95 2.66 -21.53
N ASP A 612 20.74 3.32 -20.39
CA ASP A 612 21.03 4.75 -20.14
C ASP A 612 20.48 5.70 -21.25
N ASP A 613 19.40 5.31 -21.94
CA ASP A 613 18.85 5.96 -23.14
C ASP A 613 19.90 6.22 -24.26
N HIS A 614 20.95 5.41 -24.33
CA HIS A 614 22.07 5.56 -25.25
C HIS A 614 22.36 4.32 -26.10
N GLU A 615 22.05 3.13 -25.57
CA GLU A 615 22.26 1.87 -26.25
C GLU A 615 20.93 1.11 -26.44
N ALA A 616 20.74 0.52 -27.61
CA ALA A 616 19.60 -0.34 -27.92
C ALA A 616 20.09 -1.76 -28.28
N LYS A 617 19.61 -2.76 -27.54
CA LYS A 617 20.09 -4.14 -27.60
C LYS A 617 18.97 -5.13 -27.84
N VAL A 618 19.30 -6.25 -28.49
CA VAL A 618 18.46 -7.44 -28.61
C VAL A 618 19.19 -8.66 -28.08
N VAL A 619 18.49 -9.44 -27.24
CA VAL A 619 19.02 -10.63 -26.59
C VAL A 619 18.09 -11.83 -26.76
N GLU A 620 18.68 -13.02 -26.79
CA GLU A 620 17.96 -14.29 -26.77
C GLU A 620 17.89 -14.84 -25.35
N LEU A 621 16.72 -15.34 -24.94
CA LEU A 621 16.49 -16.06 -23.70
C LEU A 621 15.74 -17.36 -23.98
N PRO A 622 16.30 -18.54 -23.58
CA PRO A 622 15.58 -19.80 -23.66
C PRO A 622 14.30 -19.81 -22.83
N ALA A 623 13.19 -20.31 -23.37
CA ALA A 623 11.89 -20.30 -22.71
C ALA A 623 11.83 -21.16 -21.44
N ASN A 624 12.68 -22.20 -21.33
CA ASN A 624 12.79 -23.02 -20.13
C ASN A 624 13.29 -22.20 -18.90
N VAL A 625 14.13 -21.18 -19.12
CA VAL A 625 14.55 -20.27 -18.05
C VAL A 625 13.35 -19.49 -17.51
N ILE A 626 12.48 -18.99 -18.39
CA ILE A 626 11.26 -18.28 -17.99
C ILE A 626 10.31 -19.23 -17.24
N ARG A 627 10.11 -20.45 -17.76
CA ARG A 627 9.26 -21.46 -17.09
C ARG A 627 9.74 -21.78 -15.69
N SER A 628 11.06 -21.78 -15.44
CA SER A 628 11.62 -22.03 -14.11
C SER A 628 11.39 -20.90 -13.08
N MET A 629 10.90 -19.73 -13.53
CA MET A 629 10.61 -18.59 -12.66
C MET A 629 9.19 -18.63 -12.07
N PHE A 630 8.30 -19.50 -12.53
CA PHE A 630 6.90 -19.63 -12.14
C PHE A 630 6.57 -20.98 -11.50
#